data_21c9db8a4a63c5e78d8f1784c20d08d3
#
_entry.id   21c9db8a4a63c5e78d8f1784c20d08d3
#
_cell.length_a   1.000
_cell.length_b   1.000
_cell.length_c   1.000
_cell.angle_alpha   90.00
_cell.angle_beta   90.00
_cell.angle_gamma   90.00
#
_symmetry.space_group_name_H-M   'P 1'
#
loop_
_entity.id
_entity.type
_entity.pdbx_description
1 polymer ?
#
loop_
_entity_poly.entity_id
_entity_poly.type
_entity_poly.pdbx_seq_one_letter_code
_entity_poly.pdbx_strand_id
1 'polypeptide(L)'
;MNLKTKILIEERFIRISCNLLQNITKVSMMTYNFNQRMHKILRIALPSGGNSFLDIANIAVGMYFIAHISTNPEITKHNIVALGLGMNCWMFLFALTTIFYVGTNAQISRAFGERNYPKMNLILSTMSIGALLVSIPIYLLACVLNELYFDWMDVGEETKTLGMLFLSLIFYSIPALFVKTIFISSLAATGDTKSVFFIKIMSTLLNILLNYILIFGSNLLSIPPLGIKGAGIANVIVAYFESFVLFGILCGLHRHLKIAFVLRWQNLISGLRIGIPSGIERALTIFSLVLITKFMTDYGLEVIAGFQIGSRVESFIFMPGFGFQVAAMSLVGQMLGAKRIDLAQSFVRTTLLVSSIIMGILGIGLCVLGKELSAIFTTESAVISYSFAYLVAVGLSQVPLIWIFVLDGALRGAGATKLSLWINTGSIWIFRILPMWLCVRYQIDVIYIFAIICCETFLRAFIFGYIFHKGVWERYIAKI
;
A
#
# COMPACT_ATOMS: atom_id res chain seq x y z
N MET A 1 66.24 12.25 6.10
CA MET A 1 64.84 12.25 6.44
C MET A 1 64.70 12.53 7.92
N ASN A 2 64.16 13.69 8.28
CA ASN A 2 64.23 14.23 9.64
C ASN A 2 63.37 13.37 10.60
N LEU A 3 63.86 13.15 11.82
CA LEU A 3 63.19 12.31 12.85
C LEU A 3 61.72 12.71 13.08
N LYS A 4 61.41 14.01 12.98
CA LYS A 4 60.02 14.56 13.03
C LYS A 4 59.12 14.04 11.92
N THR A 5 59.63 13.80 10.71
CA THR A 5 58.87 13.32 9.57
C THR A 5 58.54 11.81 9.73
N LYS A 6 59.43 11.07 10.37
CA LYS A 6 59.23 9.64 10.65
C LYS A 6 58.12 9.44 11.70
N ILE A 7 58.13 10.23 12.77
CA ILE A 7 57.10 10.19 13.82
C ILE A 7 55.74 10.59 13.29
N LEU A 8 55.65 11.59 12.43
CA LEU A 8 54.37 12.02 11.80
C LEU A 8 53.78 10.97 10.84
N ILE A 9 54.64 10.21 10.17
CA ILE A 9 54.20 9.12 9.28
C ILE A 9 53.70 7.93 10.12
N GLU A 10 54.39 7.57 11.21
CA GLU A 10 53.92 6.52 12.11
C GLU A 10 52.62 6.88 12.82
N GLU A 11 52.47 8.10 13.33
CA GLU A 11 51.17 8.54 13.90
C GLU A 11 50.03 8.53 12.88
N ARG A 12 50.24 8.93 11.65
CA ARG A 12 49.24 8.82 10.58
C ARG A 12 48.94 7.36 10.25
N PHE A 13 49.94 6.49 10.21
CA PHE A 13 49.76 5.06 9.94
C PHE A 13 48.97 4.37 11.07
N ILE A 14 49.30 4.69 12.33
CA ILE A 14 48.57 4.18 13.51
C ILE A 14 47.11 4.71 13.52
N ARG A 15 46.86 5.98 13.20
CA ARG A 15 45.49 6.53 13.08
C ARG A 15 44.69 5.88 11.95
N ILE A 16 45.32 5.65 10.80
CA ILE A 16 44.67 4.96 9.68
C ILE A 16 44.38 3.50 10.03
N SER A 17 45.34 2.81 10.67
CA SER A 17 45.18 1.42 11.12
C SER A 17 44.12 1.29 12.23
N CYS A 18 44.07 2.21 13.20
CA CYS A 18 43.02 2.25 14.23
C CYS A 18 41.65 2.56 13.64
N ASN A 19 41.55 3.49 12.69
CA ASN A 19 40.28 3.77 11.97
C ASN A 19 39.88 2.60 11.09
N LEU A 20 40.79 1.91 10.44
CA LEU A 20 40.53 0.67 9.69
C LEU A 20 40.05 -0.46 10.63
N LEU A 21 40.74 -0.69 11.75
CA LEU A 21 40.35 -1.67 12.76
C LEU A 21 39.00 -1.33 13.42
N GLN A 22 38.74 -0.06 13.73
CA GLN A 22 37.42 0.38 14.21
C GLN A 22 36.33 0.24 13.16
N ASN A 23 36.62 0.45 11.90
CA ASN A 23 35.69 0.19 10.80
C ASN A 23 35.49 -1.31 10.55
N ILE A 24 36.52 -2.13 10.63
CA ILE A 24 36.46 -3.59 10.49
C ILE A 24 35.68 -4.20 11.68
N THR A 25 35.93 -3.76 12.91
CA THR A 25 35.17 -4.21 14.09
C THR A 25 33.71 -3.70 14.09
N LYS A 26 33.45 -2.48 13.60
CA LYS A 26 32.06 -2.00 13.35
C LYS A 26 31.35 -2.76 12.21
N VAL A 27 32.07 -3.17 11.18
CA VAL A 27 31.56 -3.97 10.06
C VAL A 27 31.30 -5.42 10.48
N SER A 28 32.15 -5.98 11.38
CA SER A 28 32.03 -7.35 11.91
C SER A 28 30.81 -7.54 12.85
N MET A 29 30.23 -6.47 13.40
CA MET A 29 29.15 -6.56 14.40
C MET A 29 27.72 -6.60 13.84
N MET A 30 27.50 -6.67 12.53
CA MET A 30 26.15 -6.81 11.97
C MET A 30 25.98 -8.08 11.12
N THR A 31 26.33 -9.22 11.66
CA THR A 31 25.85 -10.49 11.12
C THR A 31 24.51 -10.82 11.78
N TYR A 32 23.41 -10.59 11.07
CA TYR A 32 22.08 -11.02 11.53
C TYR A 32 21.90 -12.52 11.32
N ASN A 33 21.75 -13.28 12.40
CA ASN A 33 21.32 -14.68 12.33
C ASN A 33 19.90 -14.75 11.75
N PHE A 34 19.50 -15.94 11.24
CA PHE A 34 18.17 -16.15 10.65
C PHE A 34 17.04 -15.67 11.58
N ASN A 35 17.06 -16.04 12.86
CA ASN A 35 16.05 -15.66 13.84
C ASN A 35 15.97 -14.13 14.05
N GLN A 36 17.09 -13.45 14.06
CA GLN A 36 17.13 -11.98 14.18
C GLN A 36 16.54 -11.29 12.93
N ARG A 37 16.82 -11.82 11.73
CA ARG A 37 16.22 -11.32 10.49
C ARG A 37 14.72 -11.55 10.49
N MET A 38 14.28 -12.76 10.81
CA MET A 38 12.86 -13.11 10.91
C MET A 38 12.13 -12.21 11.91
N HIS A 39 12.69 -12.02 13.10
CA HIS A 39 12.10 -11.12 14.11
C HIS A 39 11.96 -9.67 13.60
N LYS A 40 12.98 -9.14 12.93
CA LYS A 40 12.92 -7.79 12.34
C LYS A 40 11.87 -7.70 11.24
N ILE A 41 11.79 -8.70 10.37
CA ILE A 41 10.80 -8.75 9.30
C ILE A 41 9.39 -8.77 9.88
N LEU A 42 9.10 -9.68 10.80
CA LEU A 42 7.78 -9.82 11.42
C LEU A 42 7.39 -8.58 12.24
N ARG A 43 8.36 -7.94 12.91
CA ARG A 43 8.14 -6.69 13.65
C ARG A 43 7.65 -5.56 12.77
N ILE A 44 8.03 -5.54 11.47
CA ILE A 44 7.57 -4.54 10.49
C ILE A 44 6.34 -5.06 9.76
N ALA A 45 6.36 -6.31 9.29
CA ALA A 45 5.34 -6.87 8.44
C ALA A 45 3.98 -7.04 9.13
N LEU A 46 3.96 -7.59 10.36
CA LEU A 46 2.70 -7.84 11.06
C LEU A 46 1.90 -6.57 11.35
N PRO A 47 2.49 -5.51 11.95
CA PRO A 47 1.74 -4.27 12.15
C PRO A 47 1.33 -3.60 10.84
N SER A 48 2.19 -3.65 9.79
CA SER A 48 1.85 -3.07 8.48
C SER A 48 0.72 -3.84 7.78
N GLY A 49 0.71 -5.17 7.87
CA GLY A 49 -0.39 -6.00 7.37
C GLY A 49 -1.69 -5.75 8.15
N GLY A 50 -1.61 -5.63 9.48
CA GLY A 50 -2.74 -5.25 10.33
C GLY A 50 -3.30 -3.86 10.00
N ASN A 51 -2.44 -2.92 9.63
CA ASN A 51 -2.85 -1.59 9.16
C ASN A 51 -3.75 -1.68 7.91
N SER A 52 -3.30 -2.48 6.91
CA SER A 52 -4.07 -2.71 5.68
C SER A 52 -5.39 -3.43 5.94
N PHE A 53 -5.41 -4.37 6.89
CA PHE A 53 -6.64 -5.05 7.32
C PHE A 53 -7.65 -4.05 7.91
N LEU A 54 -7.19 -3.15 8.79
CA LEU A 54 -8.06 -2.12 9.39
C LEU A 54 -8.57 -1.12 8.35
N ASP A 55 -7.83 -0.82 7.28
CA ASP A 55 -8.31 0.02 6.17
C ASP A 55 -9.54 -0.61 5.50
N ILE A 56 -9.49 -1.92 5.19
CA ILE A 56 -10.63 -2.62 4.60
C ILE A 56 -11.79 -2.77 5.58
N ALA A 57 -11.49 -3.07 6.85
CA ALA A 57 -12.52 -3.15 7.88
C ALA A 57 -13.27 -1.81 8.03
N ASN A 58 -12.58 -0.67 7.98
CA ASN A 58 -13.21 0.65 8.00
C ASN A 58 -14.16 0.87 6.82
N ILE A 59 -13.77 0.44 5.62
CA ILE A 59 -14.62 0.51 4.42
C ILE A 59 -15.89 -0.33 4.63
N ALA A 60 -15.73 -1.56 5.11
CA ALA A 60 -16.86 -2.47 5.33
C ALA A 60 -17.85 -1.94 6.39
N VAL A 61 -17.33 -1.39 7.50
CA VAL A 61 -18.15 -0.78 8.55
C VAL A 61 -18.87 0.47 8.04
N GLY A 62 -18.22 1.32 7.26
CA GLY A 62 -18.84 2.49 6.64
C GLY A 62 -19.99 2.09 5.72
N MET A 63 -19.81 1.06 4.89
CA MET A 63 -20.87 0.52 4.03
C MET A 63 -22.03 -0.06 4.86
N TYR A 64 -21.72 -0.78 5.93
CA TYR A 64 -22.74 -1.33 6.82
C TYR A 64 -23.63 -0.23 7.43
N PHE A 65 -23.04 0.84 7.97
CA PHE A 65 -23.82 1.93 8.53
C PHE A 65 -24.67 2.64 7.50
N ILE A 66 -24.13 2.88 6.30
CA ILE A 66 -24.90 3.54 5.22
C ILE A 66 -26.05 2.67 4.72
N ALA A 67 -25.86 1.34 4.68
CA ALA A 67 -26.95 0.42 4.32
C ALA A 67 -28.11 0.44 5.34
N HIS A 68 -27.88 0.91 6.56
CA HIS A 68 -28.88 0.95 7.63
C HIS A 68 -29.38 2.37 7.96
N ILE A 69 -29.10 3.36 7.09
CA ILE A 69 -29.59 4.76 7.29
C ILE A 69 -31.12 4.84 7.24
N SER A 70 -31.76 4.07 6.35
CA SER A 70 -33.19 4.12 6.11
C SER A 70 -33.78 2.72 6.03
N THR A 71 -35.03 2.58 6.47
CA THR A 71 -35.85 1.37 6.25
C THR A 71 -36.45 1.33 4.85
N ASN A 72 -36.40 2.44 4.11
CA ASN A 72 -36.88 2.49 2.71
C ASN A 72 -35.79 1.91 1.78
N PRO A 73 -36.09 0.80 1.06
CA PRO A 73 -35.14 0.15 0.18
C PRO A 73 -34.61 1.04 -0.96
N GLU A 74 -35.40 1.94 -1.48
CA GLU A 74 -35.02 2.85 -2.57
C GLU A 74 -33.95 3.85 -2.10
N ILE A 75 -34.20 4.53 -0.98
CA ILE A 75 -33.24 5.48 -0.39
C ILE A 75 -31.92 4.78 -0.04
N THR A 76 -32.00 3.58 0.52
CA THR A 76 -30.81 2.77 0.84
C THR A 76 -30.03 2.43 -0.42
N LYS A 77 -30.67 2.07 -1.52
CA LYS A 77 -30.04 1.77 -2.80
C LYS A 77 -29.27 2.98 -3.34
N HIS A 78 -29.87 4.17 -3.37
CA HIS A 78 -29.22 5.40 -3.81
C HIS A 78 -28.00 5.74 -2.96
N ASN A 79 -28.09 5.61 -1.63
CA ASN A 79 -26.98 5.86 -0.72
C ASN A 79 -25.81 4.88 -0.94
N ILE A 80 -26.07 3.58 -1.11
CA ILE A 80 -25.02 2.56 -1.35
C ILE A 80 -24.33 2.81 -2.69
N VAL A 81 -25.10 3.13 -3.76
CA VAL A 81 -24.53 3.42 -5.08
C VAL A 81 -23.69 4.70 -5.03
N ALA A 82 -24.20 5.77 -4.42
CA ALA A 82 -23.46 7.04 -4.24
C ALA A 82 -22.13 6.84 -3.47
N LEU A 83 -22.16 6.06 -2.38
CA LEU A 83 -20.96 5.72 -1.63
C LEU A 83 -19.98 4.90 -2.47
N GLY A 84 -20.48 3.88 -3.18
CA GLY A 84 -19.63 3.01 -4.02
C GLY A 84 -18.90 3.79 -5.11
N LEU A 85 -19.61 4.69 -5.80
CA LEU A 85 -19.02 5.58 -6.80
C LEU A 85 -18.00 6.54 -6.16
N GLY A 86 -18.31 7.10 -5.01
CA GLY A 86 -17.38 7.94 -4.25
C GLY A 86 -16.10 7.20 -3.85
N MET A 87 -16.21 5.93 -3.47
CA MET A 87 -15.06 5.10 -3.14
C MET A 87 -14.17 4.79 -4.34
N ASN A 88 -14.74 4.61 -5.53
CA ASN A 88 -13.96 4.45 -6.76
C ASN A 88 -13.08 5.69 -7.03
N CYS A 89 -13.66 6.88 -6.92
CA CYS A 89 -12.90 8.13 -7.03
C CYS A 89 -11.79 8.22 -5.97
N TRP A 90 -12.08 7.83 -4.73
CA TRP A 90 -11.10 7.78 -3.65
C TRP A 90 -9.92 6.85 -3.92
N MET A 91 -10.14 5.72 -4.59
CA MET A 91 -9.05 4.80 -4.98
C MET A 91 -8.03 5.45 -5.93
N PHE A 92 -8.47 6.32 -6.84
CA PHE A 92 -7.54 7.10 -7.68
C PHE A 92 -6.72 8.10 -6.88
N LEU A 93 -7.32 8.79 -5.92
CA LEU A 93 -6.59 9.67 -5.00
C LEU A 93 -5.55 8.90 -4.19
N PHE A 94 -5.89 7.69 -3.75
CA PHE A 94 -4.96 6.81 -3.06
C PHE A 94 -3.77 6.40 -3.95
N ALA A 95 -3.99 6.20 -5.26
CA ALA A 95 -2.90 5.93 -6.20
C ALA A 95 -1.91 7.10 -6.26
N LEU A 96 -2.38 8.36 -6.21
CA LEU A 96 -1.52 9.54 -6.18
C LEU A 96 -0.68 9.62 -4.90
N THR A 97 -1.24 9.24 -3.75
CA THR A 97 -0.47 9.23 -2.50
C THR A 97 0.65 8.18 -2.49
N THR A 98 0.53 7.12 -3.29
CA THR A 98 1.57 6.09 -3.45
C THR A 98 2.87 6.70 -3.99
N ILE A 99 2.80 7.76 -4.81
CA ILE A 99 3.97 8.52 -5.29
C ILE A 99 4.80 9.03 -4.11
N PHE A 100 4.14 9.66 -3.17
CA PHE A 100 4.79 10.23 -1.99
C PHE A 100 5.23 9.14 -1.01
N TYR A 101 4.41 8.09 -0.82
CA TYR A 101 4.74 6.98 0.07
C TYR A 101 6.05 6.30 -0.34
N VAL A 102 6.15 5.88 -1.60
CA VAL A 102 7.32 5.12 -2.10
C VAL A 102 8.56 6.03 -2.17
N GLY A 103 8.41 7.25 -2.67
CA GLY A 103 9.51 8.21 -2.75
C GLY A 103 10.11 8.56 -1.39
N THR A 104 9.26 8.75 -0.38
CA THR A 104 9.68 9.05 1.00
C THR A 104 10.34 7.83 1.64
N ASN A 105 9.72 6.64 1.53
CA ASN A 105 10.27 5.43 2.14
C ASN A 105 11.67 5.12 1.61
N ALA A 106 11.88 5.12 0.30
CA ALA A 106 13.17 4.82 -0.32
C ALA A 106 14.28 5.78 0.13
N GLN A 107 13.98 7.09 0.24
CA GLN A 107 14.96 8.07 0.67
C GLN A 107 15.25 8.00 2.18
N ILE A 108 14.20 7.92 3.01
CA ILE A 108 14.34 7.91 4.48
C ILE A 108 14.98 6.61 4.96
N SER A 109 14.56 5.45 4.43
CA SER A 109 15.16 4.17 4.81
C SER A 109 16.67 4.13 4.51
N ARG A 110 17.06 4.72 3.38
CA ARG A 110 18.49 4.85 3.02
C ARG A 110 19.24 5.78 3.96
N ALA A 111 18.73 6.99 4.21
CA ALA A 111 19.33 7.94 5.14
C ALA A 111 19.42 7.38 6.57
N PHE A 112 18.43 6.59 6.99
CA PHE A 112 18.44 5.86 8.26
C PHE A 112 19.53 4.80 8.30
N GLY A 113 19.70 4.02 7.23
CA GLY A 113 20.78 3.05 7.08
C GLY A 113 22.17 3.70 7.08
N GLU A 114 22.34 4.87 6.47
CA GLU A 114 23.53 5.72 6.51
C GLU A 114 23.79 6.29 7.92
N ARG A 115 22.84 6.19 8.85
CA ARG A 115 22.82 6.89 10.16
C ARG A 115 22.91 8.42 10.05
N ASN A 116 22.49 8.96 8.92
CA ASN A 116 22.46 10.39 8.65
C ASN A 116 21.10 10.98 9.04
N TYR A 117 20.88 11.18 10.34
CA TYR A 117 19.64 11.70 10.87
C TYR A 117 19.30 13.14 10.40
N PRO A 118 20.28 14.06 10.24
CA PRO A 118 19.98 15.37 9.66
C PRO A 118 19.42 15.29 8.24
N LYS A 119 20.02 14.45 7.37
CA LYS A 119 19.52 14.20 6.00
C LYS A 119 18.11 13.61 6.04
N MET A 120 17.87 12.66 6.94
CA MET A 120 16.57 12.03 7.13
C MET A 120 15.49 13.04 7.51
N ASN A 121 15.76 13.92 8.48
CA ASN A 121 14.84 14.96 8.92
C ASN A 121 14.57 16.00 7.85
N LEU A 122 15.59 16.35 7.06
CA LEU A 122 15.44 17.22 5.91
C LEU A 122 14.54 16.61 4.82
N ILE A 123 14.69 15.31 4.54
CA ILE A 123 13.83 14.59 3.59
C ILE A 123 12.39 14.57 4.10
N LEU A 124 12.16 14.19 5.37
CA LEU A 124 10.85 14.19 6.00
C LEU A 124 10.16 15.56 5.84
N SER A 125 10.84 16.64 6.23
CA SER A 125 10.31 18.00 6.16
C SER A 125 10.01 18.41 4.72
N THR A 126 10.94 18.17 3.81
CA THR A 126 10.78 18.49 2.39
C THR A 126 9.61 17.75 1.75
N MET A 127 9.50 16.44 2.00
CA MET A 127 8.42 15.62 1.44
C MET A 127 7.07 16.00 2.03
N SER A 128 7.00 16.33 3.34
CA SER A 128 5.76 16.78 3.99
C SER A 128 5.25 18.10 3.43
N ILE A 129 6.14 19.08 3.27
CA ILE A 129 5.78 20.38 2.66
C ILE A 129 5.41 20.17 1.19
N GLY A 130 6.18 19.39 0.43
CA GLY A 130 5.88 19.07 -0.95
C GLY A 130 4.53 18.37 -1.13
N ALA A 131 4.20 17.42 -0.25
CA ALA A 131 2.91 16.73 -0.25
C ALA A 131 1.75 17.68 0.04
N LEU A 132 1.92 18.61 1.00
CA LEU A 132 0.93 19.64 1.31
C LEU A 132 0.73 20.59 0.10
N LEU A 133 1.80 21.07 -0.52
CA LEU A 133 1.72 21.95 -1.68
C LEU A 133 1.04 21.27 -2.88
N VAL A 134 1.34 20.00 -3.14
CA VAL A 134 0.72 19.23 -4.23
C VAL A 134 -0.74 18.87 -3.92
N SER A 135 -1.10 18.70 -2.67
CA SER A 135 -2.48 18.37 -2.27
C SER A 135 -3.47 19.49 -2.59
N ILE A 136 -3.04 20.77 -2.59
CA ILE A 136 -3.91 21.93 -2.86
C ILE A 136 -4.45 21.91 -4.30
N PRO A 137 -3.61 21.86 -5.36
CA PRO A 137 -4.12 21.78 -6.73
C PRO A 137 -4.90 20.49 -6.99
N ILE A 138 -4.56 19.37 -6.34
CA ILE A 138 -5.33 18.13 -6.44
C ILE A 138 -6.73 18.30 -5.81
N TYR A 139 -6.82 18.96 -4.66
CA TYR A 139 -8.11 19.29 -4.02
C TYR A 139 -8.96 20.16 -4.93
N LEU A 140 -8.40 21.24 -5.49
CA LEU A 140 -9.11 22.15 -6.40
C LEU A 140 -9.58 21.41 -7.66
N LEU A 141 -8.71 20.60 -8.26
CA LEU A 141 -9.06 19.78 -9.43
C LEU A 141 -10.16 18.78 -9.10
N ALA A 142 -10.09 18.10 -7.95
CA ALA A 142 -11.10 17.17 -7.51
C ALA A 142 -12.47 17.85 -7.34
N CYS A 143 -12.50 19.06 -6.77
CA CYS A 143 -13.74 19.84 -6.63
C CYS A 143 -14.35 20.20 -8.01
N VAL A 144 -13.53 20.60 -8.98
CA VAL A 144 -14.00 20.92 -10.34
C VAL A 144 -14.49 19.67 -11.08
N LEU A 145 -13.78 18.55 -10.93
CA LEU A 145 -14.13 17.30 -11.61
C LEU A 145 -15.27 16.53 -10.95
N ASN A 146 -15.72 16.92 -9.77
CA ASN A 146 -16.76 16.19 -9.02
C ASN A 146 -18.05 16.03 -9.82
N GLU A 147 -18.59 17.12 -10.36
CA GLU A 147 -19.80 17.09 -11.15
C GLU A 147 -19.61 16.30 -12.45
N LEU A 148 -18.52 16.60 -13.19
CA LEU A 148 -18.19 15.91 -14.43
C LEU A 148 -18.06 14.39 -14.25
N TYR A 149 -17.55 13.94 -13.10
CA TYR A 149 -17.43 12.52 -12.78
C TYR A 149 -18.79 11.84 -12.68
N PHE A 150 -19.76 12.44 -11.98
CA PHE A 150 -21.09 11.88 -11.84
C PHE A 150 -21.91 12.00 -13.13
N ASP A 151 -21.74 13.05 -13.93
CA ASP A 151 -22.33 13.18 -15.25
C ASP A 151 -21.83 12.09 -16.20
N TRP A 152 -20.54 11.80 -16.17
CA TRP A 152 -19.95 10.71 -16.96
C TRP A 152 -20.43 9.33 -16.52
N MET A 153 -20.79 9.15 -15.25
CA MET A 153 -21.33 7.89 -14.72
C MET A 153 -22.79 7.66 -15.08
N ASP A 154 -23.49 8.64 -15.62
CA ASP A 154 -24.89 8.60 -16.09
C ASP A 154 -25.84 7.99 -15.04
N VAL A 155 -25.75 8.50 -13.80
CA VAL A 155 -26.58 8.06 -12.67
C VAL A 155 -27.73 9.03 -12.44
N GLY A 156 -28.85 8.52 -11.88
CA GLY A 156 -30.03 9.36 -11.58
C GLY A 156 -29.69 10.53 -10.65
N GLU A 157 -30.41 11.65 -10.82
CA GLU A 157 -30.16 12.93 -10.12
C GLU A 157 -30.05 12.80 -8.60
N GLU A 158 -30.82 11.93 -7.98
CA GLU A 158 -30.78 11.70 -6.53
C GLU A 158 -29.45 11.07 -6.09
N THR A 159 -28.99 10.04 -6.81
CA THR A 159 -27.68 9.40 -6.57
C THR A 159 -26.53 10.37 -6.86
N LYS A 160 -26.63 11.17 -7.93
CA LYS A 160 -25.67 12.21 -8.28
C LYS A 160 -25.51 13.22 -7.13
N THR A 161 -26.64 13.77 -6.66
CA THR A 161 -26.64 14.76 -5.57
C THR A 161 -26.01 14.21 -4.29
N LEU A 162 -26.37 13.00 -3.87
CA LEU A 162 -25.83 12.35 -2.69
C LEU A 162 -24.33 12.04 -2.84
N GLY A 163 -23.93 11.55 -4.01
CA GLY A 163 -22.55 11.22 -4.31
C GLY A 163 -21.63 12.45 -4.38
N MET A 164 -22.07 13.51 -5.06
CA MET A 164 -21.37 14.80 -5.12
C MET A 164 -21.17 15.40 -3.72
N LEU A 165 -22.22 15.34 -2.89
CA LEU A 165 -22.16 15.81 -1.52
C LEU A 165 -21.15 15.03 -0.68
N PHE A 166 -21.16 13.69 -0.77
CA PHE A 166 -20.24 12.82 -0.07
C PHE A 166 -18.79 13.08 -0.49
N LEU A 167 -18.53 13.12 -1.82
CA LEU A 167 -17.18 13.37 -2.34
C LEU A 167 -16.67 14.76 -1.99
N SER A 168 -17.50 15.82 -2.11
CA SER A 168 -17.10 17.17 -1.75
C SER A 168 -16.61 17.27 -0.30
N LEU A 169 -17.28 16.56 0.62
CA LEU A 169 -16.84 16.47 2.01
C LEU A 169 -15.52 15.72 2.14
N ILE A 170 -15.39 14.55 1.50
CA ILE A 170 -14.15 13.75 1.56
C ILE A 170 -12.96 14.51 0.99
N PHE A 171 -13.14 15.33 -0.03
CA PHE A 171 -12.03 16.10 -0.62
C PHE A 171 -11.34 17.02 0.38
N TYR A 172 -12.04 17.52 1.41
CA TYR A 172 -11.38 18.26 2.50
C TYR A 172 -10.33 17.44 3.24
N SER A 173 -10.39 16.12 3.18
CA SER A 173 -9.35 15.26 3.80
C SER A 173 -8.09 15.09 2.94
N ILE A 174 -8.06 15.55 1.66
CA ILE A 174 -6.92 15.36 0.75
C ILE A 174 -5.61 15.90 1.35
N PRO A 175 -5.51 17.12 1.89
CA PRO A 175 -4.26 17.59 2.50
C PRO A 175 -3.79 16.70 3.66
N ALA A 176 -4.71 16.29 4.53
CA ALA A 176 -4.41 15.39 5.63
C ALA A 176 -3.94 14.02 5.14
N LEU A 177 -4.58 13.47 4.09
CA LEU A 177 -4.22 12.19 3.48
C LEU A 177 -2.79 12.21 2.93
N PHE A 178 -2.42 13.27 2.20
CA PHE A 178 -1.09 13.39 1.63
C PHE A 178 -0.01 13.50 2.70
N VAL A 179 -0.23 14.35 3.72
CA VAL A 179 0.73 14.55 4.81
C VAL A 179 0.85 13.29 5.68
N LYS A 180 -0.26 12.68 6.09
CA LYS A 180 -0.20 11.46 6.90
C LYS A 180 0.51 10.31 6.18
N THR A 181 0.38 10.23 4.86
CA THR A 181 1.07 9.22 4.04
C THR A 181 2.60 9.35 4.16
N ILE A 182 3.13 10.59 4.19
CA ILE A 182 4.55 10.85 4.44
C ILE A 182 4.95 10.39 5.84
N PHE A 183 4.15 10.69 6.84
CA PHE A 183 4.45 10.31 8.24
C PHE A 183 4.46 8.79 8.42
N ILE A 184 3.44 8.10 7.90
CA ILE A 184 3.36 6.62 7.90
C ILE A 184 4.57 6.02 7.19
N SER A 185 4.89 6.53 5.99
CA SER A 185 6.02 6.07 5.18
C SER A 185 7.35 6.27 5.91
N SER A 186 7.53 7.40 6.59
CA SER A 186 8.74 7.74 7.33
C SER A 186 8.96 6.84 8.55
N LEU A 187 7.89 6.57 9.31
CA LEU A 187 7.92 5.64 10.43
C LEU A 187 8.20 4.22 9.95
N ALA A 188 7.54 3.77 8.88
CA ALA A 188 7.79 2.47 8.28
C ALA A 188 9.25 2.34 7.79
N ALA A 189 9.81 3.39 7.19
CA ALA A 189 11.19 3.44 6.70
C ALA A 189 12.22 3.27 7.83
N THR A 190 11.92 3.70 9.06
CA THR A 190 12.77 3.48 10.25
C THR A 190 12.48 2.16 10.95
N GLY A 191 11.40 1.44 10.55
CA GLY A 191 10.97 0.19 11.16
C GLY A 191 9.99 0.34 12.32
N ASP A 192 9.49 1.56 12.58
CA ASP A 192 8.47 1.80 13.61
C ASP A 192 7.05 1.72 13.03
N THR A 193 6.66 0.53 12.62
CA THR A 193 5.30 0.24 12.15
C THR A 193 4.32 -0.03 13.28
N LYS A 194 4.81 -0.29 14.50
CA LYS A 194 3.95 -0.51 15.67
C LYS A 194 3.21 0.75 16.06
N SER A 195 3.91 1.90 16.12
CA SER A 195 3.28 3.20 16.43
C SER A 195 2.20 3.53 15.39
N VAL A 196 2.47 3.30 14.10
CA VAL A 196 1.49 3.48 13.03
C VAL A 196 0.26 2.60 13.24
N PHE A 197 0.45 1.31 13.55
CA PHE A 197 -0.63 0.37 13.77
C PHE A 197 -1.50 0.73 14.98
N PHE A 198 -0.88 1.18 16.07
CA PHE A 198 -1.61 1.62 17.27
C PHE A 198 -2.49 2.84 16.99
N ILE A 199 -1.94 3.83 16.26
CA ILE A 199 -2.71 5.00 15.81
C ILE A 199 -3.86 4.57 14.91
N LYS A 200 -3.62 3.60 14.03
CA LYS A 200 -4.64 3.07 13.13
C LYS A 200 -5.80 2.42 13.90
N ILE A 201 -5.52 1.64 14.95
CA ILE A 201 -6.55 1.09 15.81
C ILE A 201 -7.38 2.22 16.43
N MET A 202 -6.72 3.22 17.02
CA MET A 202 -7.41 4.36 17.65
C MET A 202 -8.25 5.13 16.63
N SER A 203 -7.71 5.40 15.43
CA SER A 203 -8.43 6.12 14.38
C SER A 203 -9.60 5.29 13.83
N THR A 204 -9.47 3.95 13.76
CA THR A 204 -10.56 3.06 13.37
C THR A 204 -11.70 3.08 14.39
N LEU A 205 -11.38 2.97 15.68
CA LEU A 205 -12.39 3.05 16.73
C LEU A 205 -13.09 4.41 16.74
N LEU A 206 -12.33 5.50 16.58
CA LEU A 206 -12.88 6.85 16.43
C LEU A 206 -13.77 6.96 15.19
N ASN A 207 -13.37 6.36 14.07
CA ASN A 207 -14.16 6.36 12.83
C ASN A 207 -15.50 5.65 13.02
N ILE A 208 -15.52 4.48 13.66
CA ILE A 208 -16.74 3.73 13.99
C ILE A 208 -17.65 4.56 14.87
N LEU A 209 -17.10 5.15 15.93
CA LEU A 209 -17.87 5.99 16.88
C LEU A 209 -18.47 7.23 16.20
N LEU A 210 -17.66 7.96 15.43
CA LEU A 210 -18.12 9.16 14.72
C LEU A 210 -19.13 8.82 13.63
N ASN A 211 -18.93 7.75 12.87
CA ASN A 211 -19.92 7.28 11.88
C ASN A 211 -21.24 6.98 12.56
N TYR A 212 -21.24 6.25 13.70
CA TYR A 212 -22.47 5.94 14.41
C TYR A 212 -23.20 7.23 14.88
N ILE A 213 -22.47 8.16 15.53
CA ILE A 213 -23.04 9.38 16.06
C ILE A 213 -23.53 10.32 14.96
N LEU A 214 -22.77 10.50 13.88
CA LEU A 214 -23.07 11.48 12.84
C LEU A 214 -24.07 10.97 11.82
N ILE A 215 -24.07 9.66 11.54
CA ILE A 215 -25.03 9.07 10.58
C ILE A 215 -26.42 8.99 11.20
N PHE A 216 -26.52 8.42 12.41
CA PHE A 216 -27.83 8.15 13.04
C PHE A 216 -28.28 9.28 13.97
N GLY A 217 -27.41 10.23 14.29
CA GLY A 217 -27.67 11.28 15.26
C GLY A 217 -27.44 10.80 16.70
N SER A 218 -27.40 11.75 17.64
CA SER A 218 -27.29 11.47 19.07
C SER A 218 -28.09 12.48 19.88
N ASN A 219 -29.08 12.00 20.61
CA ASN A 219 -29.89 12.83 21.49
C ASN A 219 -29.01 13.39 22.62
N LEU A 220 -28.01 12.63 23.11
CA LEU A 220 -27.09 13.05 24.16
C LEU A 220 -26.26 14.28 23.78
N LEU A 221 -25.85 14.37 22.52
CA LEU A 221 -25.01 15.45 21.98
C LEU A 221 -25.83 16.48 21.18
N SER A 222 -27.18 16.34 21.13
CA SER A 222 -28.07 17.18 20.34
C SER A 222 -27.68 17.28 18.88
N ILE A 223 -27.12 16.20 18.31
CA ILE A 223 -26.72 16.10 16.91
C ILE A 223 -27.85 15.43 16.12
N PRO A 224 -28.42 16.09 15.09
CA PRO A 224 -29.42 15.49 14.23
C PRO A 224 -28.79 14.40 13.35
N PRO A 225 -29.58 13.43 12.84
CA PRO A 225 -29.08 12.43 11.90
C PRO A 225 -28.67 13.09 10.58
N LEU A 226 -27.37 12.97 10.24
CA LEU A 226 -26.80 13.59 9.04
C LEU A 226 -26.72 12.62 7.84
N GLY A 227 -26.98 11.32 8.05
CA GLY A 227 -26.93 10.32 7.00
C GLY A 227 -25.59 10.25 6.31
N ILE A 228 -25.57 10.24 4.96
CA ILE A 228 -24.33 10.16 4.17
C ILE A 228 -23.38 11.35 4.39
N LYS A 229 -23.91 12.54 4.73
CA LYS A 229 -23.09 13.70 5.13
C LYS A 229 -22.28 13.39 6.39
N GLY A 230 -22.91 12.71 7.35
CA GLY A 230 -22.27 12.29 8.58
C GLY A 230 -21.08 11.39 8.34
N ALA A 231 -21.20 10.45 7.39
CA ALA A 231 -20.08 9.59 7.01
C ALA A 231 -18.91 10.38 6.37
N GLY A 232 -19.20 11.35 5.50
CA GLY A 232 -18.19 12.23 4.92
C GLY A 232 -17.43 13.03 5.98
N ILE A 233 -18.16 13.66 6.92
CA ILE A 233 -17.59 14.45 8.02
C ILE A 233 -16.74 13.56 8.95
N ALA A 234 -17.23 12.37 9.33
CA ALA A 234 -16.49 11.41 10.15
C ALA A 234 -15.12 11.07 9.54
N ASN A 235 -15.09 10.76 8.24
CA ASN A 235 -13.85 10.44 7.53
C ASN A 235 -12.86 11.62 7.51
N VAL A 236 -13.34 12.85 7.33
CA VAL A 236 -12.49 14.05 7.39
C VAL A 236 -11.88 14.24 8.76
N ILE A 237 -12.71 14.20 9.82
CA ILE A 237 -12.24 14.36 11.20
C ILE A 237 -11.17 13.31 11.53
N VAL A 238 -11.41 12.05 11.17
CA VAL A 238 -10.48 10.95 11.41
C VAL A 238 -9.17 11.12 10.63
N ALA A 239 -9.23 11.58 9.37
CA ALA A 239 -8.03 11.82 8.58
C ALA A 239 -7.13 12.91 9.20
N TYR A 240 -7.71 13.99 9.68
CA TYR A 240 -6.97 15.03 10.39
C TYR A 240 -6.48 14.57 11.76
N PHE A 241 -7.31 13.86 12.53
CA PHE A 241 -6.90 13.26 13.80
C PHE A 241 -5.66 12.38 13.64
N GLU A 242 -5.69 11.45 12.67
CA GLU A 242 -4.57 10.56 12.35
C GLU A 242 -3.31 11.36 11.98
N SER A 243 -3.46 12.39 11.16
CA SER A 243 -2.36 13.28 10.76
C SER A 243 -1.76 14.03 11.95
N PHE A 244 -2.59 14.58 12.83
CA PHE A 244 -2.14 15.34 14.01
C PHE A 244 -1.44 14.44 15.03
N VAL A 245 -1.95 13.25 15.29
CA VAL A 245 -1.32 12.30 16.20
C VAL A 245 0.04 11.84 15.67
N LEU A 246 0.12 11.51 14.38
CA LEU A 246 1.38 11.17 13.72
C LEU A 246 2.39 12.33 13.75
N PHE A 247 1.92 13.55 13.50
CA PHE A 247 2.74 14.76 13.61
C PHE A 247 3.28 14.94 15.03
N GLY A 248 2.45 14.79 16.06
CA GLY A 248 2.86 14.87 17.47
C GLY A 248 3.95 13.86 17.83
N ILE A 249 3.85 12.62 17.33
CA ILE A 249 4.89 11.60 17.51
C ILE A 249 6.21 12.02 16.85
N LEU A 250 6.16 12.56 15.64
CA LEU A 250 7.35 12.98 14.91
C LEU A 250 7.99 14.24 15.49
N CYS A 251 7.21 15.12 16.14
CA CYS A 251 7.75 16.33 16.78
C CYS A 251 8.42 16.07 18.12
N GLY A 252 7.93 15.13 18.92
CA GLY A 252 8.36 14.99 20.31
C GLY A 252 8.77 13.59 20.76
N LEU A 253 8.13 12.55 20.28
CA LEU A 253 8.25 11.20 20.84
C LEU A 253 9.22 10.31 20.06
N HIS A 254 9.42 10.54 18.75
CA HIS A 254 10.29 9.69 17.96
C HIS A 254 11.77 10.05 18.16
N ARG A 255 12.59 9.03 18.42
CA ARG A 255 14.00 9.20 18.79
C ARG A 255 14.87 9.85 17.70
N HIS A 256 14.57 9.60 16.43
CA HIS A 256 15.43 9.97 15.31
C HIS A 256 14.76 10.85 14.26
N LEU A 257 13.42 10.83 14.14
CA LEU A 257 12.68 11.63 13.18
C LEU A 257 12.19 12.92 13.83
N LYS A 258 12.51 14.07 13.23
CA LYS A 258 12.06 15.39 13.65
C LYS A 258 11.73 16.24 12.44
N ILE A 259 10.66 17.00 12.49
CA ILE A 259 10.25 17.91 11.43
C ILE A 259 10.99 19.24 11.60
N ALA A 260 11.68 19.71 10.56
CA ALA A 260 12.53 20.93 10.60
C ALA A 260 11.98 22.07 9.73
N PHE A 261 10.81 21.96 9.11
CA PHE A 261 10.17 22.94 8.23
C PHE A 261 11.07 23.55 7.15
N VAL A 262 11.94 22.72 6.55
CA VAL A 262 12.85 23.13 5.48
C VAL A 262 12.45 22.45 4.17
N LEU A 263 12.35 23.22 3.10
CA LEU A 263 12.08 22.72 1.75
C LEU A 263 13.36 22.72 0.91
N ARG A 264 13.78 21.58 0.39
CA ARG A 264 14.85 21.43 -0.60
C ARG A 264 14.33 20.78 -1.86
N TRP A 265 14.19 21.55 -2.92
CA TRP A 265 13.64 21.09 -4.21
C TRP A 265 14.33 19.84 -4.76
N GLN A 266 15.64 19.70 -4.60
CA GLN A 266 16.39 18.53 -5.06
C GLN A 266 15.90 17.24 -4.40
N ASN A 267 15.62 17.26 -3.10
CA ASN A 267 15.11 16.09 -2.38
C ASN A 267 13.67 15.77 -2.79
N LEU A 268 12.84 16.80 -3.01
CA LEU A 268 11.47 16.63 -3.49
C LEU A 268 11.46 16.01 -4.90
N ILE A 269 12.22 16.57 -5.84
CA ILE A 269 12.33 16.04 -7.21
C ILE A 269 12.87 14.62 -7.21
N SER A 270 13.86 14.31 -6.38
CA SER A 270 14.39 12.95 -6.26
C SER A 270 13.32 11.98 -5.72
N GLY A 271 12.56 12.38 -4.70
CA GLY A 271 11.46 11.59 -4.17
C GLY A 271 10.34 11.36 -5.20
N LEU A 272 9.94 12.40 -5.91
CA LEU A 272 8.94 12.29 -6.99
C LEU A 272 9.43 11.42 -8.15
N ARG A 273 10.70 11.52 -8.54
CA ARG A 273 11.30 10.67 -9.59
C ARG A 273 11.25 9.19 -9.23
N ILE A 274 11.42 8.86 -7.96
CA ILE A 274 11.29 7.48 -7.47
C ILE A 274 9.81 7.09 -7.35
N GLY A 275 8.94 7.99 -6.88
CA GLY A 275 7.55 7.66 -6.59
C GLY A 275 6.63 7.65 -7.80
N ILE A 276 6.82 8.53 -8.79
CA ILE A 276 5.94 8.64 -9.97
C ILE A 276 5.73 7.30 -10.69
N PRO A 277 6.76 6.49 -10.97
CA PRO A 277 6.53 5.19 -11.59
C PRO A 277 5.61 4.29 -10.77
N SER A 278 5.70 4.33 -9.43
CA SER A 278 4.84 3.53 -8.55
C SER A 278 3.39 4.03 -8.53
N GLY A 279 3.17 5.34 -8.65
CA GLY A 279 1.82 5.91 -8.78
C GLY A 279 1.17 5.53 -10.11
N ILE A 280 1.92 5.60 -11.22
CA ILE A 280 1.45 5.19 -12.55
C ILE A 280 1.11 3.69 -12.53
N GLU A 281 1.99 2.87 -11.99
CA GLU A 281 1.77 1.44 -11.83
C GLU A 281 0.47 1.14 -11.06
N ARG A 282 0.24 1.87 -9.95
CA ARG A 282 -0.96 1.70 -9.15
C ARG A 282 -2.23 2.08 -9.91
N ALA A 283 -2.19 3.19 -10.64
CA ALA A 283 -3.32 3.63 -11.49
C ALA A 283 -3.62 2.60 -12.60
N LEU A 284 -2.59 2.10 -13.29
CA LEU A 284 -2.75 1.08 -14.33
C LEU A 284 -3.26 -0.27 -13.77
N THR A 285 -2.86 -0.62 -12.54
CA THR A 285 -3.37 -1.79 -11.84
C THR A 285 -4.86 -1.63 -11.49
N ILE A 286 -5.28 -0.46 -10.98
CA ILE A 286 -6.70 -0.19 -10.70
C ILE A 286 -7.51 -0.26 -11.98
N PHE A 287 -7.02 0.34 -13.07
CA PHE A 287 -7.68 0.29 -14.37
C PHE A 287 -7.81 -1.15 -14.90
N SER A 288 -6.78 -1.98 -14.71
CA SER A 288 -6.85 -3.40 -15.10
C SER A 288 -7.92 -4.18 -14.33
N LEU A 289 -8.12 -3.88 -13.03
CA LEU A 289 -9.19 -4.51 -12.23
C LEU A 289 -10.58 -4.15 -12.76
N VAL A 290 -10.78 -2.90 -13.19
CA VAL A 290 -12.05 -2.47 -13.82
C VAL A 290 -12.29 -3.24 -15.12
N LEU A 291 -11.27 -3.42 -15.96
CA LEU A 291 -11.39 -4.21 -17.20
C LEU A 291 -11.69 -5.68 -16.92
N ILE A 292 -11.03 -6.29 -15.94
CA ILE A 292 -11.29 -7.67 -15.53
C ILE A 292 -12.76 -7.81 -15.10
N THR A 293 -13.24 -6.90 -14.26
CA THR A 293 -14.65 -6.91 -13.84
C THR A 293 -15.61 -6.80 -15.04
N LYS A 294 -15.30 -5.93 -16.02
CA LYS A 294 -16.06 -5.80 -17.25
C LYS A 294 -16.08 -7.11 -18.05
N PHE A 295 -14.93 -7.77 -18.19
CA PHE A 295 -14.86 -9.07 -18.87
C PHE A 295 -15.72 -10.15 -18.17
N MET A 296 -15.81 -10.11 -16.84
CA MET A 296 -16.69 -11.04 -16.12
C MET A 296 -18.18 -10.81 -16.42
N THR A 297 -18.61 -9.57 -16.69
CA THR A 297 -20.02 -9.30 -17.03
C THR A 297 -20.46 -9.98 -18.33
N ASP A 298 -19.54 -10.21 -19.28
CA ASP A 298 -19.83 -10.85 -20.56
C ASP A 298 -20.15 -12.35 -20.42
N TYR A 299 -19.81 -12.95 -19.27
CA TYR A 299 -20.10 -14.36 -18.94
C TYR A 299 -21.39 -14.57 -18.14
N GLY A 300 -22.11 -13.49 -17.79
CA GLY A 300 -23.38 -13.54 -17.10
C GLY A 300 -23.33 -13.21 -15.61
N LEU A 301 -24.52 -13.06 -15.04
CA LEU A 301 -24.70 -12.56 -13.65
C LEU A 301 -24.12 -13.50 -12.59
N GLU A 302 -24.22 -14.80 -12.78
CA GLU A 302 -23.73 -15.80 -11.84
C GLU A 302 -22.19 -15.77 -11.74
N VAL A 303 -21.54 -15.60 -12.90
CA VAL A 303 -20.06 -15.54 -12.99
C VAL A 303 -19.53 -14.29 -12.32
N ILE A 304 -20.10 -13.12 -12.62
CA ILE A 304 -19.65 -11.87 -11.99
C ILE A 304 -19.93 -11.87 -10.49
N ALA A 305 -21.08 -12.42 -10.05
CA ALA A 305 -21.39 -12.56 -8.63
C ALA A 305 -20.38 -13.48 -7.93
N GLY A 306 -20.06 -14.62 -8.52
CA GLY A 306 -19.06 -15.55 -8.01
C GLY A 306 -17.66 -14.93 -7.95
N PHE A 307 -17.24 -14.22 -9.01
CA PHE A 307 -15.98 -13.50 -9.03
C PHE A 307 -15.92 -12.39 -7.96
N GLN A 308 -17.00 -11.63 -7.76
CA GLN A 308 -17.06 -10.59 -6.74
C GLN A 308 -16.94 -11.15 -5.32
N ILE A 309 -17.62 -12.27 -5.02
CA ILE A 309 -17.51 -12.95 -3.74
C ILE A 309 -16.08 -13.47 -3.54
N GLY A 310 -15.55 -14.20 -4.53
CA GLY A 310 -14.21 -14.76 -4.46
C GLY A 310 -13.13 -13.68 -4.27
N SER A 311 -13.22 -12.57 -4.99
CA SER A 311 -12.26 -11.46 -4.86
C SER A 311 -12.33 -10.75 -3.50
N ARG A 312 -13.51 -10.70 -2.86
CA ARG A 312 -13.65 -10.18 -1.49
C ARG A 312 -12.98 -11.10 -0.48
N VAL A 313 -13.19 -12.41 -0.57
CA VAL A 313 -12.53 -13.41 0.27
C VAL A 313 -11.01 -13.32 0.10
N GLU A 314 -10.52 -13.27 -1.15
CA GLU A 314 -9.11 -13.08 -1.45
C GLU A 314 -8.55 -11.81 -0.81
N SER A 315 -9.28 -10.70 -0.87
CA SER A 315 -8.84 -9.40 -0.33
C SER A 315 -8.43 -9.47 1.14
N PHE A 316 -9.09 -10.26 1.95
CA PHE A 316 -8.71 -10.46 3.35
C PHE A 316 -7.42 -11.30 3.48
N ILE A 317 -7.23 -12.26 2.61
CA ILE A 317 -6.13 -13.23 2.69
C ILE A 317 -4.81 -12.64 2.20
N PHE A 318 -4.83 -11.75 1.21
CA PHE A 318 -3.57 -11.16 0.75
C PHE A 318 -3.08 -9.96 1.57
N MET A 319 -3.86 -9.48 2.58
CA MET A 319 -3.46 -8.35 3.43
C MET A 319 -2.07 -8.49 4.08
N PRO A 320 -1.67 -9.66 4.61
CA PRO A 320 -0.32 -9.85 5.11
C PRO A 320 0.75 -9.56 4.05
N GLY A 321 0.44 -9.75 2.77
CA GLY A 321 1.33 -9.46 1.64
C GLY A 321 1.81 -8.02 1.60
N PHE A 322 0.93 -7.04 1.83
CA PHE A 322 1.32 -5.63 1.92
C PHE A 322 2.28 -5.38 3.08
N GLY A 323 2.08 -6.06 4.21
CA GLY A 323 3.01 -5.97 5.33
C GLY A 323 4.42 -6.44 4.98
N PHE A 324 4.55 -7.57 4.29
CA PHE A 324 5.83 -8.08 3.83
C PHE A 324 6.47 -7.20 2.74
N GLN A 325 5.66 -6.59 1.86
CA GLN A 325 6.13 -5.60 0.88
C GLN A 325 6.77 -4.40 1.57
N VAL A 326 6.11 -3.83 2.58
CA VAL A 326 6.62 -2.70 3.38
C VAL A 326 7.89 -3.09 4.12
N ALA A 327 7.95 -4.28 4.71
CA ALA A 327 9.13 -4.79 5.39
C ALA A 327 10.32 -4.95 4.43
N ALA A 328 10.10 -5.54 3.26
CA ALA A 328 11.13 -5.69 2.23
C ALA A 328 11.64 -4.32 1.75
N MET A 329 10.73 -3.38 1.45
CA MET A 329 11.08 -2.04 0.99
C MET A 329 11.93 -1.28 2.01
N SER A 330 11.51 -1.27 3.26
CA SER A 330 12.20 -0.53 4.33
C SER A 330 13.56 -1.17 4.68
N LEU A 331 13.61 -2.50 4.84
CA LEU A 331 14.84 -3.20 5.22
C LEU A 331 15.88 -3.18 4.10
N VAL A 332 15.47 -3.35 2.84
CA VAL A 332 16.39 -3.21 1.70
C VAL A 332 16.96 -1.81 1.64
N GLY A 333 16.11 -0.77 1.72
CA GLY A 333 16.58 0.62 1.75
C GLY A 333 17.59 0.89 2.88
N GLN A 334 17.30 0.39 4.10
CA GLN A 334 18.22 0.50 5.25
C GLN A 334 19.57 -0.20 5.01
N MET A 335 19.54 -1.41 4.48
CA MET A 335 20.78 -2.17 4.23
C MET A 335 21.60 -1.54 3.10
N LEU A 336 20.97 -1.00 2.09
CA LEU A 336 21.64 -0.25 1.02
C LEU A 336 22.27 1.06 1.53
N GLY A 337 21.55 1.78 2.41
CA GLY A 337 22.12 2.94 3.11
C GLY A 337 23.34 2.59 3.95
N ALA A 338 23.34 1.41 4.59
CA ALA A 338 24.48 0.87 5.32
C ALA A 338 25.58 0.29 4.41
N LYS A 339 25.42 0.38 3.08
CA LYS A 339 26.33 -0.21 2.06
C LYS A 339 26.53 -1.72 2.19
N ARG A 340 25.50 -2.44 2.66
CA ARG A 340 25.51 -3.89 2.88
C ARG A 340 24.53 -4.60 1.95
N ILE A 341 24.91 -4.74 0.68
CA ILE A 341 24.11 -5.43 -0.36
C ILE A 341 23.88 -6.90 0.02
N ASP A 342 24.90 -7.56 0.59
CA ASP A 342 24.84 -8.94 1.10
C ASP A 342 23.70 -9.14 2.10
N LEU A 343 23.56 -8.20 3.04
CA LEU A 343 22.48 -8.24 4.03
C LEU A 343 21.12 -7.92 3.39
N ALA A 344 21.06 -6.97 2.44
CA ALA A 344 19.83 -6.68 1.72
C ALA A 344 19.28 -7.94 1.04
N GLN A 345 20.14 -8.67 0.30
CA GLN A 345 19.76 -9.94 -0.33
C GLN A 345 19.36 -11.00 0.71
N SER A 346 20.07 -11.09 1.83
CA SER A 346 19.75 -12.02 2.91
C SER A 346 18.40 -11.73 3.57
N PHE A 347 18.06 -10.45 3.77
CA PHE A 347 16.74 -10.04 4.27
C PHE A 347 15.63 -10.40 3.28
N VAL A 348 15.82 -10.15 1.98
CA VAL A 348 14.84 -10.51 0.95
C VAL A 348 14.61 -12.03 0.93
N ARG A 349 15.67 -12.84 0.91
CA ARG A 349 15.55 -14.32 0.95
C ARG A 349 14.80 -14.81 2.21
N THR A 350 15.11 -14.23 3.37
CA THR A 350 14.42 -14.58 4.62
C THR A 350 12.95 -14.14 4.57
N THR A 351 12.66 -12.96 4.01
CA THR A 351 11.28 -12.48 3.83
C THR A 351 10.49 -13.38 2.90
N LEU A 352 11.07 -13.77 1.75
CA LEU A 352 10.45 -14.71 0.81
C LEU A 352 10.10 -16.04 1.50
N LEU A 353 11.03 -16.61 2.27
CA LEU A 353 10.81 -17.89 2.96
C LEU A 353 9.69 -17.78 3.99
N VAL A 354 9.77 -16.80 4.90
CA VAL A 354 8.78 -16.63 5.98
C VAL A 354 7.40 -16.31 5.41
N SER A 355 7.32 -15.40 4.43
CA SER A 355 6.05 -15.04 3.81
C SER A 355 5.45 -16.16 2.98
N SER A 356 6.29 -16.99 2.30
CA SER A 356 5.82 -18.15 1.52
C SER A 356 5.17 -19.21 2.42
N ILE A 357 5.71 -19.44 3.62
CA ILE A 357 5.10 -20.39 4.57
C ILE A 357 3.71 -19.88 4.99
N ILE A 358 3.61 -18.62 5.38
CA ILE A 358 2.35 -18.03 5.84
C ILE A 358 1.31 -18.02 4.70
N MET A 359 1.68 -17.52 3.52
CA MET A 359 0.77 -17.43 2.39
C MET A 359 0.46 -18.82 1.78
N GLY A 360 1.38 -19.75 1.87
CA GLY A 360 1.14 -21.13 1.47
C GLY A 360 0.05 -21.81 2.33
N ILE A 361 0.10 -21.64 3.66
CA ILE A 361 -0.94 -22.12 4.56
C ILE A 361 -2.29 -21.47 4.23
N LEU A 362 -2.32 -20.14 4.03
CA LEU A 362 -3.54 -19.43 3.68
C LEU A 362 -4.06 -19.84 2.29
N GLY A 363 -3.17 -20.09 1.32
CA GLY A 363 -3.53 -20.57 -0.01
C GLY A 363 -4.15 -21.96 0.01
N ILE A 364 -3.58 -22.87 0.80
CA ILE A 364 -4.18 -24.21 1.04
C ILE A 364 -5.56 -24.04 1.68
N GLY A 365 -5.69 -23.14 2.67
CA GLY A 365 -6.98 -22.81 3.29
C GLY A 365 -8.03 -22.37 2.25
N LEU A 366 -7.65 -21.54 1.27
CA LEU A 366 -8.56 -21.13 0.18
C LEU A 366 -8.97 -22.31 -0.70
N CYS A 367 -8.05 -23.21 -1.03
CA CYS A 367 -8.35 -24.36 -1.86
C CYS A 367 -9.27 -25.37 -1.14
N VAL A 368 -9.15 -25.51 0.17
CA VAL A 368 -9.92 -26.48 0.96
C VAL A 368 -11.25 -25.89 1.43
N LEU A 369 -11.24 -24.68 1.97
CA LEU A 369 -12.40 -24.03 2.60
C LEU A 369 -13.08 -23.01 1.68
N GLY A 370 -12.67 -22.88 0.42
CA GLY A 370 -13.17 -21.85 -0.49
C GLY A 370 -14.66 -21.98 -0.77
N LYS A 371 -15.20 -23.18 -0.78
CA LYS A 371 -16.62 -23.44 -0.99
C LYS A 371 -17.45 -22.96 0.22
N GLU A 372 -17.02 -23.29 1.42
CA GLU A 372 -17.65 -22.89 2.68
C GLU A 372 -17.55 -21.38 2.88
N LEU A 373 -16.41 -20.78 2.57
CA LEU A 373 -16.22 -19.33 2.61
C LEU A 373 -17.14 -18.59 1.63
N SER A 374 -17.36 -19.15 0.44
CA SER A 374 -18.30 -18.60 -0.55
C SER A 374 -19.74 -18.75 -0.08
N ALA A 375 -20.10 -19.87 0.56
CA ALA A 375 -21.44 -20.14 1.06
C ALA A 375 -21.89 -19.20 2.20
N ILE A 376 -20.95 -18.50 2.87
CA ILE A 376 -21.29 -17.45 3.84
C ILE A 376 -22.02 -16.26 3.16
N PHE A 377 -21.74 -15.99 1.88
CA PHE A 377 -22.25 -14.83 1.19
C PHE A 377 -23.50 -15.11 0.34
N THR A 378 -23.72 -16.35 -0.08
CA THR A 378 -24.83 -16.74 -0.93
C THR A 378 -25.19 -18.22 -0.76
N THR A 379 -26.43 -18.55 -1.04
CA THR A 379 -26.93 -19.95 -1.07
C THR A 379 -27.04 -20.49 -2.50
N GLU A 380 -26.77 -19.66 -3.51
CA GLU A 380 -26.89 -20.03 -4.93
C GLU A 380 -25.72 -20.90 -5.38
N SER A 381 -26.02 -22.15 -5.75
CA SER A 381 -25.02 -23.18 -6.05
C SER A 381 -24.10 -22.80 -7.23
N ALA A 382 -24.65 -22.15 -8.28
CA ALA A 382 -23.87 -21.72 -9.42
C ALA A 382 -22.84 -20.65 -9.04
N VAL A 383 -23.28 -19.62 -8.29
CA VAL A 383 -22.41 -18.54 -7.79
C VAL A 383 -21.31 -19.09 -6.88
N ILE A 384 -21.64 -20.03 -5.98
CA ILE A 384 -20.66 -20.70 -5.11
C ILE A 384 -19.62 -21.46 -5.95
N SER A 385 -20.04 -22.16 -7.01
CA SER A 385 -19.15 -22.92 -7.89
C SER A 385 -18.15 -22.02 -8.60
N TYR A 386 -18.59 -20.88 -9.17
CA TYR A 386 -17.68 -19.92 -9.83
C TYR A 386 -16.76 -19.23 -8.82
N SER A 387 -17.27 -18.86 -7.65
CA SER A 387 -16.45 -18.29 -6.58
C SER A 387 -15.37 -19.29 -6.12
N PHE A 388 -15.72 -20.54 -5.93
CA PHE A 388 -14.80 -21.60 -5.54
C PHE A 388 -13.73 -21.85 -6.62
N ALA A 389 -14.12 -21.94 -7.90
CA ALA A 389 -13.16 -22.09 -9.00
C ALA A 389 -12.14 -20.94 -9.03
N TYR A 390 -12.59 -19.70 -8.83
CA TYR A 390 -11.70 -18.55 -8.68
C TYR A 390 -10.77 -18.67 -7.47
N LEU A 391 -11.32 -19.02 -6.30
CA LEU A 391 -10.56 -19.16 -5.05
C LEU A 391 -9.52 -20.28 -5.11
N VAL A 392 -9.77 -21.35 -5.84
CA VAL A 392 -8.78 -22.41 -6.10
C VAL A 392 -7.62 -21.86 -6.96
N ALA A 393 -7.93 -21.18 -8.06
CA ALA A 393 -6.91 -20.57 -8.92
C ALA A 393 -6.01 -19.59 -8.17
N VAL A 394 -6.62 -18.74 -7.35
CA VAL A 394 -5.91 -17.76 -6.53
C VAL A 394 -5.18 -18.42 -5.36
N GLY A 395 -5.78 -19.42 -4.72
CA GLY A 395 -5.16 -20.19 -3.63
C GLY A 395 -3.85 -20.84 -4.06
N LEU A 396 -3.83 -21.46 -5.25
CA LEU A 396 -2.62 -22.05 -5.85
C LEU A 396 -1.54 -20.99 -6.14
N SER A 397 -1.93 -19.77 -6.45
CA SER A 397 -1.00 -18.68 -6.80
C SER A 397 -0.62 -17.79 -5.61
N GLN A 398 -1.02 -18.09 -4.36
CA GLN A 398 -0.70 -17.25 -3.21
C GLN A 398 0.81 -17.17 -2.91
N VAL A 399 1.55 -18.26 -3.11
CA VAL A 399 3.02 -18.25 -2.94
C VAL A 399 3.71 -17.42 -4.01
N PRO A 400 3.44 -17.58 -5.32
CA PRO A 400 3.92 -16.65 -6.34
C PRO A 400 3.51 -15.20 -6.10
N LEU A 401 2.28 -14.97 -5.66
CA LEU A 401 1.77 -13.63 -5.38
C LEU A 401 2.60 -12.92 -4.29
N ILE A 402 2.90 -13.61 -3.19
CA ILE A 402 3.73 -13.01 -2.14
C ILE A 402 5.17 -12.76 -2.60
N TRP A 403 5.71 -13.56 -3.51
CA TRP A 403 7.01 -13.28 -4.10
C TRP A 403 7.00 -11.97 -4.88
N ILE A 404 5.92 -11.70 -5.62
CA ILE A 404 5.74 -10.42 -6.31
C ILE A 404 5.76 -9.27 -5.31
N PHE A 405 4.98 -9.33 -4.21
CA PHE A 405 4.93 -8.28 -3.20
C PHE A 405 6.30 -8.02 -2.57
N VAL A 406 7.00 -9.07 -2.16
CA VAL A 406 8.30 -8.95 -1.49
C VAL A 406 9.37 -8.41 -2.44
N LEU A 407 9.46 -8.94 -3.66
CA LEU A 407 10.46 -8.51 -4.65
C LEU A 407 10.18 -7.12 -5.19
N ASP A 408 8.92 -6.78 -5.43
CA ASP A 408 8.48 -5.42 -5.76
C ASP A 408 8.84 -4.44 -4.64
N GLY A 409 8.56 -4.79 -3.38
CA GLY A 409 8.98 -4.01 -2.23
C GLY A 409 10.50 -3.80 -2.19
N ALA A 410 11.27 -4.86 -2.43
CA ALA A 410 12.74 -4.78 -2.49
C ALA A 410 13.22 -3.85 -3.60
N LEU A 411 12.64 -3.92 -4.80
CA LEU A 411 12.97 -3.02 -5.92
C LEU A 411 12.63 -1.57 -5.60
N ARG A 412 11.48 -1.31 -4.97
CA ARG A 412 11.07 0.04 -4.54
C ARG A 412 12.02 0.60 -3.47
N GLY A 413 12.42 -0.22 -2.50
CA GLY A 413 13.41 0.14 -1.49
C GLY A 413 14.80 0.42 -2.06
N ALA A 414 15.17 -0.23 -3.15
CA ALA A 414 16.38 0.04 -3.91
C ALA A 414 16.27 1.28 -4.84
N GLY A 415 15.05 1.86 -4.98
CA GLY A 415 14.79 2.96 -5.92
C GLY A 415 14.60 2.52 -7.38
N ALA A 416 14.51 1.22 -7.64
CA ALA A 416 14.31 0.64 -8.97
C ALA A 416 12.83 0.61 -9.39
N THR A 417 12.06 1.64 -9.06
CA THR A 417 10.60 1.72 -9.26
C THR A 417 10.19 1.67 -10.74
N LYS A 418 11.04 2.18 -11.65
CA LYS A 418 10.79 2.04 -13.09
C LYS A 418 10.79 0.58 -13.54
N LEU A 419 11.69 -0.21 -12.97
CA LEU A 419 11.78 -1.64 -13.28
C LEU A 419 10.53 -2.37 -12.77
N SER A 420 10.10 -2.07 -11.55
CA SER A 420 8.84 -2.54 -10.97
C SER A 420 7.64 -2.21 -11.85
N LEU A 421 7.51 -0.95 -12.27
CA LEU A 421 6.45 -0.51 -13.19
C LEU A 421 6.40 -1.36 -14.47
N TRP A 422 7.54 -1.55 -15.15
CA TRP A 422 7.58 -2.29 -16.41
C TRP A 422 7.25 -3.78 -16.23
N ILE A 423 7.70 -4.40 -15.14
CA ILE A 423 7.41 -5.81 -14.86
C ILE A 423 5.93 -5.98 -14.54
N ASN A 424 5.39 -5.21 -13.59
CA ASN A 424 4.00 -5.34 -13.17
C ASN A 424 3.03 -4.97 -14.30
N THR A 425 3.20 -3.81 -14.91
CA THR A 425 2.32 -3.35 -15.98
C THR A 425 2.44 -4.24 -17.20
N GLY A 426 3.66 -4.54 -17.64
CA GLY A 426 3.89 -5.39 -18.81
C GLY A 426 3.30 -6.80 -18.62
N SER A 427 3.49 -7.40 -17.44
CA SER A 427 2.92 -8.71 -17.15
C SER A 427 1.39 -8.69 -17.16
N ILE A 428 0.78 -7.76 -16.42
CA ILE A 428 -0.68 -7.67 -16.31
C ILE A 428 -1.33 -7.42 -17.68
N TRP A 429 -0.80 -6.49 -18.48
CA TRP A 429 -1.42 -6.11 -19.73
C TRP A 429 -1.20 -7.14 -20.83
N ILE A 430 0.01 -7.70 -20.95
CA ILE A 430 0.35 -8.65 -22.02
C ILE A 430 -0.12 -10.06 -21.69
N PHE A 431 0.09 -10.54 -20.47
CA PHE A 431 -0.16 -11.94 -20.11
C PHE A 431 -1.43 -12.19 -19.31
N ARG A 432 -2.18 -11.12 -18.89
CA ARG A 432 -3.46 -11.26 -18.24
C ARG A 432 -4.59 -10.61 -19.06
N ILE A 433 -4.54 -9.30 -19.27
CA ILE A 433 -5.62 -8.56 -19.95
C ILE A 433 -5.81 -9.00 -21.39
N LEU A 434 -4.74 -9.07 -22.18
CA LEU A 434 -4.82 -9.48 -23.59
C LEU A 434 -5.36 -10.90 -23.76
N PRO A 435 -4.86 -11.95 -23.06
CA PRO A 435 -5.45 -13.29 -23.17
C PRO A 435 -6.89 -13.37 -22.66
N MET A 436 -7.25 -12.64 -21.59
CA MET A 436 -8.64 -12.59 -21.11
C MET A 436 -9.56 -11.97 -22.15
N TRP A 437 -9.15 -10.87 -22.80
CA TRP A 437 -9.91 -10.28 -23.90
C TRP A 437 -10.12 -11.26 -25.06
N LEU A 438 -9.10 -12.06 -25.40
CA LEU A 438 -9.24 -13.11 -26.41
C LEU A 438 -10.24 -14.19 -25.97
N CYS A 439 -10.20 -14.62 -24.70
CA CYS A 439 -11.18 -15.59 -24.17
C CYS A 439 -12.62 -15.07 -24.28
N VAL A 440 -12.85 -13.81 -23.93
CA VAL A 440 -14.18 -13.17 -24.09
C VAL A 440 -14.57 -13.12 -25.57
N ARG A 441 -13.65 -12.71 -26.45
CA ARG A 441 -13.92 -12.57 -27.88
C ARG A 441 -14.29 -13.88 -28.56
N TYR A 442 -13.68 -15.00 -28.13
CA TYR A 442 -13.91 -16.34 -28.68
C TYR A 442 -14.89 -17.18 -27.84
N GLN A 443 -15.53 -16.58 -26.82
CA GLN A 443 -16.49 -17.26 -25.92
C GLN A 443 -15.91 -18.53 -25.28
N ILE A 444 -14.63 -18.48 -24.91
CA ILE A 444 -13.96 -19.56 -24.19
C ILE A 444 -14.46 -19.61 -22.75
N ASP A 445 -14.58 -20.79 -22.15
CA ASP A 445 -15.10 -20.95 -20.78
C ASP A 445 -14.35 -20.09 -19.75
N VAL A 446 -15.09 -19.53 -18.80
CA VAL A 446 -14.58 -18.64 -17.75
C VAL A 446 -13.48 -19.28 -16.87
N ILE A 447 -13.46 -20.60 -16.77
CA ILE A 447 -12.42 -21.34 -16.02
C ILE A 447 -11.02 -21.04 -16.59
N TYR A 448 -10.89 -20.87 -17.92
CA TYR A 448 -9.62 -20.48 -18.53
C TYR A 448 -9.20 -19.07 -18.15
N ILE A 449 -10.14 -18.15 -17.89
CA ILE A 449 -9.82 -16.82 -17.37
C ILE A 449 -9.21 -16.91 -15.98
N PHE A 450 -9.77 -17.74 -15.10
CA PHE A 450 -9.19 -17.96 -13.78
C PHE A 450 -7.81 -18.63 -13.86
N ALA A 451 -7.65 -19.57 -14.79
CA ALA A 451 -6.33 -20.16 -15.08
C ALA A 451 -5.31 -19.14 -15.60
N ILE A 452 -5.71 -18.18 -16.45
CA ILE A 452 -4.85 -17.09 -16.92
C ILE A 452 -4.38 -16.22 -15.75
N ILE A 453 -5.25 -15.89 -14.79
CA ILE A 453 -4.88 -15.13 -13.59
C ILE A 453 -3.80 -15.87 -12.80
N CYS A 454 -3.99 -17.18 -12.61
CA CYS A 454 -3.04 -18.03 -11.93
C CYS A 454 -1.68 -18.09 -12.66
N CYS A 455 -1.69 -18.46 -13.94
CA CYS A 455 -0.49 -18.61 -14.76
C CYS A 455 0.32 -17.30 -14.88
N GLU A 456 -0.37 -16.15 -15.07
CA GLU A 456 0.29 -14.85 -15.13
C GLU A 456 0.98 -14.53 -13.79
N THR A 457 0.35 -14.85 -12.67
CA THR A 457 0.94 -14.62 -11.35
C THR A 457 2.24 -15.44 -11.17
N PHE A 458 2.28 -16.71 -11.61
CA PHE A 458 3.50 -17.51 -11.64
C PHE A 458 4.57 -16.90 -12.55
N LEU A 459 4.20 -16.51 -13.77
CA LEU A 459 5.12 -15.90 -14.73
C LEU A 459 5.73 -14.61 -14.19
N ARG A 460 4.91 -13.72 -13.62
CA ARG A 460 5.37 -12.46 -13.04
C ARG A 460 6.29 -12.67 -11.84
N ALA A 461 5.97 -13.62 -10.95
CA ALA A 461 6.85 -13.99 -9.84
C ALA A 461 8.20 -14.50 -10.34
N PHE A 462 8.22 -15.33 -11.41
CA PHE A 462 9.43 -15.81 -12.04
C PHE A 462 10.26 -14.65 -12.63
N ILE A 463 9.64 -13.72 -13.34
CA ILE A 463 10.31 -12.54 -13.92
C ILE A 463 10.96 -11.70 -12.80
N PHE A 464 10.22 -11.39 -11.73
CA PHE A 464 10.77 -10.68 -10.57
C PHE A 464 11.95 -11.42 -9.93
N GLY A 465 11.80 -12.74 -9.72
CA GLY A 465 12.85 -13.58 -9.14
C GLY A 465 14.11 -13.61 -10.00
N TYR A 466 13.96 -13.77 -11.31
CA TYR A 466 15.07 -13.77 -12.27
C TYR A 466 15.81 -12.43 -12.28
N ILE A 467 15.08 -11.32 -12.36
CA ILE A 467 15.66 -9.96 -12.38
C ILE A 467 16.37 -9.65 -11.07
N PHE A 468 15.78 -10.04 -9.94
CA PHE A 468 16.38 -9.87 -8.62
C PHE A 468 17.67 -10.70 -8.49
N HIS A 469 17.63 -11.96 -8.92
CA HIS A 469 18.79 -12.87 -8.88
C HIS A 469 19.95 -12.40 -9.76
N LYS A 470 19.67 -11.84 -10.94
CA LYS A 470 20.68 -11.25 -11.84
C LYS A 470 21.29 -9.94 -11.33
N GLY A 471 20.85 -9.40 -10.19
CA GLY A 471 21.38 -8.16 -9.64
C GLY A 471 21.09 -6.91 -10.47
N VAL A 472 20.13 -6.94 -11.41
CA VAL A 472 19.81 -5.79 -12.28
C VAL A 472 19.43 -4.55 -11.47
N TRP A 473 18.80 -4.75 -10.33
CA TRP A 473 18.39 -3.69 -9.41
C TRP A 473 19.57 -2.94 -8.78
N GLU A 474 20.74 -3.54 -8.70
CA GLU A 474 21.96 -2.93 -8.13
C GLU A 474 22.42 -1.72 -8.96
N ARG A 475 22.13 -1.68 -10.25
CA ARG A 475 22.43 -0.55 -11.14
C ARG A 475 21.69 0.74 -10.77
N TYR A 476 20.63 0.64 -9.98
CA TYR A 476 19.84 1.79 -9.53
C TYR A 476 20.34 2.37 -8.21
N ILE A 477 21.23 1.64 -7.49
CA ILE A 477 21.76 2.07 -6.19
C ILE A 477 22.57 3.38 -6.31
N ALA A 478 23.31 3.54 -7.38
CA ALA A 478 24.17 4.70 -7.60
C ALA A 478 23.44 5.98 -8.04
N LYS A 479 22.12 5.89 -8.36
CA LYS A 479 21.35 7.00 -8.95
C LYS A 479 20.46 7.75 -7.95
N ILE A 480 20.53 7.39 -6.66
CA ILE A 480 19.74 8.01 -5.58
C ILE A 480 20.71 8.82 -4.64
#